data_105d8f53365483929437ab0dafc2cd82
#
_entry.id   105d8f53365483929437ab0dafc2cd82
#
_cell.length_a   1.000
_cell.length_b   1.000
_cell.length_c   1.000
_cell.angle_alpha   90.00
_cell.angle_beta   90.00
_cell.angle_gamma   90.00
#
_symmetry.space_group_name_H-M   'P 1'
#
loop_
_entity.id
_entity.type
_entity.pdbx_description
1 polymer ?
#
loop_
_entity_poly.entity_id
_entity_poly.type
_entity_poly.pdbx_seq_one_letter_code
_entity_poly.pdbx_strand_id
1 'polypeptide(L)'
;MIRGVGMDLCDIGRMEKAIERPRFLERVYTERERARILAANGTRRGEIAAGLFAAKEAVAKALGTGFNGFGPQDIEITPDAMGRPVCTLHKRAADLAQGGRVHVSITHERGMAGATAVLEGEGWN
;
A
#
# COMPACT_ATOMS: atom_id res chain seq x y z
N MET A 1 -13.80 13.37 -10.45
CA MET A 1 -12.80 13.23 -11.54
C MET A 1 -11.56 12.50 -11.03
N ILE A 2 -10.85 11.87 -11.93
CA ILE A 2 -9.58 11.24 -11.60
C ILE A 2 -8.50 12.29 -11.49
N ARG A 3 -7.80 12.29 -10.35
CA ARG A 3 -6.74 13.24 -10.08
C ARG A 3 -5.35 12.65 -10.11
N GLY A 4 -5.24 11.32 -10.00
CA GLY A 4 -3.95 10.66 -10.05
C GLY A 4 -4.08 9.18 -10.20
N VAL A 5 -3.06 8.57 -10.79
CA VAL A 5 -2.98 7.12 -11.01
C VAL A 5 -1.57 6.67 -10.65
N GLY A 6 -1.47 5.53 -10.01
CA GLY A 6 -0.18 4.94 -9.66
C GLY A 6 -0.17 3.45 -9.89
N MET A 7 1.00 2.92 -10.16
CA MET A 7 1.22 1.49 -10.38
C MET A 7 2.60 1.12 -9.86
N ASP A 8 2.70 -0.07 -9.28
CA ASP A 8 3.99 -0.55 -8.81
C ASP A 8 4.06 -2.06 -8.83
N LEU A 9 5.27 -2.58 -8.93
CA LEU A 9 5.58 -4.01 -8.86
C LEU A 9 6.59 -4.25 -7.74
N CYS A 10 6.46 -5.40 -7.07
CA CYS A 10 7.33 -5.74 -5.96
C CYS A 10 7.68 -7.22 -6.02
N ASP A 11 8.96 -7.54 -5.89
CA ASP A 11 9.45 -8.92 -5.85
C ASP A 11 9.09 -9.55 -4.50
N ILE A 12 8.32 -10.64 -4.54
CA ILE A 12 7.85 -11.32 -3.34
C ILE A 12 9.02 -11.91 -2.53
N GLY A 13 9.98 -12.55 -3.20
CA GLY A 13 11.14 -13.13 -2.53
C GLY A 13 11.96 -12.09 -1.78
N ARG A 14 12.13 -10.91 -2.38
CA ARG A 14 12.84 -9.81 -1.72
C ARG A 14 12.09 -9.35 -0.46
N MET A 15 10.77 -9.32 -0.52
CA MET A 15 9.97 -8.93 0.64
C MET A 15 9.96 -9.97 1.73
N GLU A 16 9.99 -11.25 1.37
CA GLU A 16 10.13 -12.32 2.36
C GLU A 16 11.35 -12.12 3.24
N LYS A 17 12.46 -11.71 2.62
CA LYS A 17 13.70 -11.44 3.35
C LYS A 17 13.61 -10.14 4.14
N ALA A 18 13.05 -9.10 3.54
CA ALA A 18 12.97 -7.78 4.17
C ALA A 18 12.16 -7.81 5.46
N ILE A 19 11.04 -8.53 5.47
CA ILE A 19 10.16 -8.59 6.64
C ILE A 19 10.72 -9.42 7.80
N GLU A 20 11.82 -10.13 7.59
CA GLU A 20 12.54 -10.79 8.68
C GLU A 20 13.20 -9.78 9.60
N ARG A 21 13.40 -8.55 9.13
CA ARG A 21 13.99 -7.47 9.92
C ARG A 21 12.90 -6.68 10.64
N PRO A 22 12.89 -6.69 11.98
CA PRO A 22 11.84 -6.00 12.73
C PRO A 22 11.73 -4.50 12.41
N ARG A 23 12.86 -3.84 12.17
CA ARG A 23 12.87 -2.41 11.83
C ARG A 23 12.14 -2.13 10.52
N PHE A 24 12.31 -2.99 9.53
CA PHE A 24 11.63 -2.84 8.25
C PHE A 24 10.12 -2.97 8.45
N LEU A 25 9.68 -4.01 9.16
CA LEU A 25 8.26 -4.21 9.46
C LEU A 25 7.66 -3.00 10.15
N GLU A 26 8.33 -2.47 11.16
CA GLU A 26 7.82 -1.35 11.94
C GLU A 26 7.79 -0.05 11.14
N ARG A 27 8.76 0.14 10.25
CA ARG A 27 8.86 1.37 9.48
C ARG A 27 7.87 1.44 8.33
N VAL A 28 7.63 0.30 7.67
CA VAL A 28 6.84 0.26 6.43
C VAL A 28 5.36 0.01 6.70
N TYR A 29 5.06 -0.89 7.63
CA TYR A 29 3.69 -1.37 7.83
C TYR A 29 3.09 -0.84 9.11
N THR A 30 1.78 -0.54 9.07
CA THR A 30 1.03 -0.14 10.26
C THR A 30 0.84 -1.35 11.17
N GLU A 31 0.39 -1.10 12.39
CA GLU A 31 0.14 -2.18 13.35
C GLU A 31 -0.83 -3.23 12.79
N ARG A 32 -1.92 -2.80 12.16
CA ARG A 32 -2.90 -3.71 11.55
C ARG A 32 -2.29 -4.53 10.43
N GLU A 33 -1.50 -3.89 9.59
CA GLU A 33 -0.84 -4.56 8.47
C GLU A 33 0.17 -5.59 8.97
N ARG A 34 0.95 -5.23 10.00
CA ARG A 34 1.90 -6.16 10.61
C ARG A 34 1.20 -7.39 11.18
N ALA A 35 0.08 -7.17 11.88
CA ALA A 35 -0.70 -8.27 12.46
C ALA A 35 -1.16 -9.23 11.37
N ARG A 36 -1.62 -8.71 10.24
CA ARG A 36 -2.07 -9.52 9.11
C ARG A 36 -0.92 -10.31 8.50
N ILE A 37 0.23 -9.67 8.30
CA ILE A 37 1.42 -10.33 7.74
C ILE A 37 1.86 -11.48 8.65
N LEU A 38 1.97 -11.20 9.95
CA LEU A 38 2.47 -12.18 10.92
C LEU A 38 1.50 -13.31 11.20
N ALA A 39 0.21 -13.11 10.96
CA ALA A 39 -0.80 -14.16 11.09
C ALA A 39 -0.76 -15.17 9.94
N ALA A 40 -0.16 -14.82 8.82
CA ALA A 40 -0.04 -15.69 7.66
C ALA A 40 1.17 -16.64 7.81
N ASN A 41 1.14 -17.74 7.05
CA ASN A 41 2.19 -18.74 7.09
C ASN A 41 2.85 -18.92 5.72
N GLY A 42 4.09 -19.36 5.74
CA GLY A 42 4.83 -19.76 4.52
C GLY A 42 4.89 -18.62 3.50
N THR A 43 4.72 -18.98 2.24
CA THR A 43 4.83 -18.03 1.12
C THR A 43 3.74 -16.96 1.17
N ARG A 44 2.62 -17.24 1.82
CA ARG A 44 1.51 -16.29 1.93
C ARG A 44 1.94 -15.01 2.65
N ARG A 45 2.83 -15.13 3.62
CA ARG A 45 3.34 -13.98 4.37
C ARG A 45 4.06 -13.00 3.45
N GLY A 46 4.92 -13.51 2.57
CA GLY A 46 5.62 -12.68 1.58
C GLY A 46 4.68 -12.07 0.56
N GLU A 47 3.69 -12.84 0.10
CA GLU A 47 2.69 -12.34 -0.84
C GLU A 47 1.91 -11.15 -0.28
N ILE A 48 1.47 -11.26 0.97
CA ILE A 48 0.74 -10.18 1.64
C ILE A 48 1.65 -8.95 1.79
N ALA A 49 2.86 -9.15 2.30
CA ALA A 49 3.79 -8.05 2.51
C ALA A 49 4.14 -7.33 1.21
N ALA A 50 4.39 -8.09 0.14
CA ALA A 50 4.73 -7.51 -1.16
C ALA A 50 3.54 -6.78 -1.79
N GLY A 51 2.34 -7.35 -1.67
CA GLY A 51 1.12 -6.70 -2.18
C GLY A 51 0.84 -5.39 -1.48
N LEU A 52 0.98 -5.36 -0.15
CA LEU A 52 0.82 -4.13 0.63
C LEU A 52 1.87 -3.09 0.26
N PHE A 53 3.12 -3.53 0.10
CA PHE A 53 4.21 -2.62 -0.26
C PHE A 53 3.97 -2.00 -1.64
N ALA A 54 3.61 -2.81 -2.64
CA ALA A 54 3.30 -2.33 -3.98
C ALA A 54 2.12 -1.34 -3.94
N ALA A 55 1.11 -1.64 -3.14
CA ALA A 55 -0.06 -0.76 -2.99
C ALA A 55 0.32 0.60 -2.40
N LYS A 56 1.16 0.61 -1.37
CA LYS A 56 1.62 1.86 -0.75
C LYS A 56 2.39 2.73 -1.75
N GLU A 57 3.28 2.10 -2.53
CA GLU A 57 4.03 2.80 -3.57
C GLU A 57 3.10 3.34 -4.66
N ALA A 58 2.13 2.53 -5.09
CA ALA A 58 1.16 2.94 -6.11
C ALA A 58 0.34 4.15 -5.62
N VAL A 59 -0.12 4.11 -4.36
CA VAL A 59 -0.88 5.22 -3.78
C VAL A 59 -0.03 6.49 -3.70
N ALA A 60 1.24 6.36 -3.28
CA ALA A 60 2.14 7.51 -3.21
C ALA A 60 2.31 8.16 -4.58
N LYS A 61 2.42 7.34 -5.64
CA LYS A 61 2.47 7.85 -7.02
C LYS A 61 1.17 8.55 -7.41
N ALA A 62 0.03 7.97 -7.05
CA ALA A 62 -1.28 8.57 -7.34
C ALA A 62 -1.46 9.92 -6.65
N LEU A 63 -0.86 10.10 -5.47
CA LEU A 63 -0.87 11.38 -4.77
C LEU A 63 0.03 12.42 -5.45
N GLY A 64 0.86 12.00 -6.40
CA GLY A 64 1.63 12.90 -7.25
C GLY A 64 3.02 13.24 -6.77
N THR A 65 3.40 12.81 -5.57
CA THR A 65 4.67 13.23 -4.97
C THR A 65 5.62 12.08 -4.64
N GLY A 66 5.16 10.82 -4.73
CA GLY A 66 5.86 9.72 -4.09
C GLY A 66 5.91 9.97 -2.58
N PHE A 67 6.84 9.34 -1.87
CA PHE A 67 6.96 9.52 -0.43
C PHE A 67 7.71 10.81 -0.08
N ASN A 68 7.07 11.92 -0.33
CA ASN A 68 7.64 13.24 -0.07
C ASN A 68 6.85 13.94 1.03
N GLY A 69 7.44 14.02 2.23
CA GLY A 69 6.81 14.62 3.39
C GLY A 69 5.92 13.68 4.18
N PHE A 70 5.85 12.42 3.81
CA PHE A 70 5.14 11.38 4.55
C PHE A 70 5.79 10.02 4.30
N GLY A 71 5.47 9.05 5.14
CA GLY A 71 6.04 7.71 5.04
C GLY A 71 5.01 6.64 4.69
N PRO A 72 5.49 5.40 4.47
CA PRO A 72 4.60 4.29 4.12
C PRO A 72 3.50 4.01 5.16
N GLN A 73 3.74 4.30 6.43
CA GLN A 73 2.73 4.09 7.47
C GLN A 73 1.55 5.06 7.37
N ASP A 74 1.71 6.16 6.65
CA ASP A 74 0.63 7.12 6.47
C ASP A 74 -0.38 6.65 5.43
N ILE A 75 -0.07 5.56 4.74
CA ILE A 75 -0.97 4.87 3.81
C ILE A 75 -1.25 3.49 4.38
N GLU A 76 -2.47 3.25 4.81
CA GLU A 76 -2.85 1.97 5.40
C GLU A 76 -3.80 1.21 4.48
N ILE A 77 -3.48 -0.06 4.19
CA ILE A 77 -4.28 -0.90 3.31
C ILE A 77 -4.81 -2.07 4.14
N THR A 78 -6.12 -2.16 4.27
CA THR A 78 -6.77 -3.22 5.05
C THR A 78 -7.87 -3.87 4.22
N PRO A 79 -8.16 -5.17 4.43
CA PRO A 79 -9.23 -5.81 3.68
C PRO A 79 -10.59 -5.43 4.27
N ASP A 80 -11.59 -5.28 3.39
CA ASP A 80 -12.97 -5.14 3.84
C ASP A 80 -13.58 -6.53 4.10
N ALA A 81 -14.88 -6.58 4.40
CA ALA A 81 -15.57 -7.83 4.69
C ALA A 81 -15.50 -8.85 3.54
N MET A 82 -15.35 -8.36 2.30
CA MET A 82 -15.25 -9.21 1.11
C MET A 82 -13.81 -9.49 0.70
N GLY A 83 -12.84 -9.00 1.47
CA GLY A 83 -11.43 -9.18 1.17
C GLY A 83 -10.83 -8.14 0.23
N ARG A 84 -11.61 -7.14 -0.19
CA ARG A 84 -11.11 -6.10 -1.09
C ARG A 84 -10.24 -5.11 -0.32
N PRO A 85 -9.14 -4.63 -0.92
CA PRO A 85 -8.29 -3.66 -0.25
C PRO A 85 -8.98 -2.31 -0.09
N VAL A 86 -8.90 -1.77 1.13
CA VAL A 86 -9.40 -0.44 1.46
C VAL A 86 -8.22 0.41 1.90
N CYS A 87 -8.07 1.58 1.29
CA CYS A 87 -6.98 2.49 1.60
C CYS A 87 -7.44 3.59 2.54
N THR A 88 -6.73 3.74 3.67
CA THR A 88 -6.94 4.82 4.62
C THR A 88 -5.69 5.67 4.65
N LEU A 89 -5.85 6.97 4.48
CA LEU A 89 -4.73 7.92 4.48
C LEU A 89 -4.66 8.66 5.81
N HIS A 90 -3.43 8.88 6.28
CA HIS A 90 -3.17 9.57 7.54
C HIS A 90 -2.22 10.73 7.31
N LYS A 91 -2.31 11.75 8.17
CA LYS A 91 -1.36 12.88 8.22
C LYS A 91 -1.18 13.56 6.86
N ARG A 92 0.05 13.75 6.44
CA ARG A 92 0.35 14.46 5.18
C ARG A 92 -0.25 13.78 3.96
N ALA A 93 -0.30 12.43 3.94
CA ALA A 93 -0.91 11.71 2.84
C ALA A 93 -2.41 12.08 2.70
N ALA A 94 -3.11 12.19 3.83
CA ALA A 94 -4.50 12.60 3.85
C ALA A 94 -4.65 14.04 3.33
N ASP A 95 -3.75 14.93 3.73
CA ASP A 95 -3.76 16.31 3.27
C ASP A 95 -3.61 16.41 1.75
N LEU A 96 -2.69 15.62 1.21
CA LEU A 96 -2.44 15.62 -0.24
C LEU A 96 -3.65 15.10 -1.04
N ALA A 97 -4.45 14.23 -0.45
CA ALA A 97 -5.64 13.70 -1.12
C ALA A 97 -6.77 14.74 -1.24
N GLN A 98 -6.73 15.81 -0.43
CA GLN A 98 -7.72 16.90 -0.48
C GLN A 98 -9.16 16.39 -0.50
N GLY A 99 -9.49 15.48 0.41
CA GLY A 99 -10.82 14.89 0.49
C GLY A 99 -11.14 13.84 -0.55
N GLY A 100 -10.19 13.54 -1.43
CA GLY A 100 -10.38 12.50 -2.45
C GLY A 100 -10.35 11.10 -1.89
N ARG A 101 -10.78 10.15 -2.71
CA ARG A 101 -10.82 8.74 -2.36
C ARG A 101 -9.79 7.99 -3.19
N VAL A 102 -9.13 7.01 -2.56
CA VAL A 102 -8.16 6.17 -3.25
C VAL A 102 -8.76 4.78 -3.44
N HIS A 103 -8.77 4.33 -4.68
CA HIS A 103 -9.18 2.99 -5.05
C HIS A 103 -7.92 2.18 -5.34
N VAL A 104 -7.81 0.98 -4.76
CA VAL A 104 -6.62 0.15 -4.89
C VAL A 104 -6.99 -1.24 -5.38
N SER A 105 -6.19 -1.79 -6.27
CA SER A 105 -6.28 -3.17 -6.68
C SER A 105 -4.90 -3.82 -6.54
N ILE A 106 -4.86 -5.04 -6.03
CA ILE A 106 -3.62 -5.78 -5.78
C ILE A 106 -3.71 -7.13 -6.47
N THR A 107 -2.63 -7.54 -7.10
CA THR A 107 -2.53 -8.85 -7.75
C THR A 107 -1.14 -9.43 -7.54
N HIS A 108 -0.99 -10.75 -7.73
CA HIS A 108 0.34 -11.36 -7.71
C HIS A 108 0.37 -12.56 -8.64
N GLU A 109 1.54 -12.80 -9.19
CA GLU A 109 1.80 -13.95 -10.06
C GLU A 109 3.31 -14.17 -10.19
N ARG A 110 3.73 -15.43 -10.09
CA ARG A 110 5.11 -15.86 -10.38
C ARG A 110 6.18 -15.04 -9.65
N GLY A 111 6.01 -14.91 -8.34
CA GLY A 111 7.01 -14.24 -7.53
C GLY A 111 6.95 -12.72 -7.54
N MET A 112 5.96 -12.14 -8.21
CA MET A 112 5.76 -10.69 -8.25
C MET A 112 4.40 -10.32 -7.68
N ALA A 113 4.34 -9.21 -6.97
CA ALA A 113 3.08 -8.58 -6.58
C ALA A 113 2.97 -7.26 -7.31
N GLY A 114 1.77 -6.92 -7.74
CA GLY A 114 1.51 -5.65 -8.41
C GLY A 114 0.32 -4.94 -7.77
N ALA A 115 0.29 -3.63 -7.90
CA ALA A 115 -0.83 -2.84 -7.42
C ALA A 115 -1.07 -1.64 -8.32
N THR A 116 -2.34 -1.25 -8.41
CA THR A 116 -2.73 0.02 -9.03
C THR A 116 -3.50 0.83 -8.01
N ALA A 117 -3.39 2.14 -8.13
CA ALA A 117 -4.13 3.08 -7.28
C ALA A 117 -4.69 4.20 -8.15
N VAL A 118 -5.92 4.58 -7.85
CA VAL A 118 -6.59 5.68 -8.52
C VAL A 118 -7.09 6.65 -7.47
N LEU A 119 -6.65 7.89 -7.55
CA LEU A 119 -7.13 8.97 -6.68
C LEU A 119 -8.25 9.70 -7.41
N GLU A 120 -9.43 9.66 -6.81
CA GLU A 120 -10.64 10.27 -7.37
C GLU A 120 -11.19 11.32 -6.42
N GLY A 121 -11.71 12.42 -6.96
CA GLY A 121 -12.32 13.46 -6.15
C GLY A 121 -12.66 14.68 -6.99
N GLU A 122 -12.94 15.78 -6.31
CA GLU A 122 -13.14 17.06 -6.98
C GLU A 122 -11.84 17.52 -7.63
N GLY A 123 -11.90 18.46 -8.54
CA GLY A 123 -10.69 18.98 -9.18
C GLY A 123 -9.74 19.62 -8.17
N TRP A 124 -8.47 19.72 -8.57
CA TRP A 124 -7.46 20.37 -7.75
C TRP A 124 -7.73 21.87 -7.60
N ASN A 125 -7.45 22.35 -6.43
CA ASN A 125 -7.54 23.80 -6.16
C ASN A 125 -6.17 24.45 -6.22
#